data_3ac9f06cd555c25c9da2560ef33562cf
#
_entry.id   3ac9f06cd555c25c9da2560ef33562cf
#
_cell.length_a   1.000
_cell.length_b   1.000
_cell.length_c   1.000
_cell.angle_alpha   90.00
_cell.angle_beta   90.00
_cell.angle_gamma   90.00
#
_symmetry.space_group_name_H-M   'P 1'
#
loop_
_entity.id
_entity.type
_entity.pdbx_description
1 polymer ?
#
loop_
_entity_poly.entity_id
_entity_poly.type
_entity_poly.pdbx_seq_one_letter_code
_entity_poly.pdbx_strand_id
1 'polypeptide(L)'
;LLSPRKIMMDTRDRMEEVGRNIDANQGTFKDDGLSLHSRITEEELWACTTCNACTQACPVNIDPVNIIMEMRRYKVMEESSTRPALTGMFNNVENNGAPWAFGPDQRMKWTEA
;
A
#
# COMPACT_ATOMS: atom_id res chain seq x y z
N LEU A 1 -8.88 -13.64 -2.36
CA LEU A 1 -7.57 -13.11 -2.06
C LEU A 1 -7.63 -11.82 -1.26
N LEU A 2 -8.27 -10.76 -1.77
CA LEU A 2 -8.46 -9.52 -1.03
C LEU A 2 -9.70 -9.57 -0.14
N SER A 3 -9.53 -9.30 1.15
CA SER A 3 -10.62 -9.08 2.09
C SER A 3 -10.41 -7.75 2.82
N PRO A 4 -11.16 -6.69 2.51
CA PRO A 4 -11.06 -5.41 3.21
C PRO A 4 -11.28 -5.55 4.72
N ARG A 5 -12.21 -6.44 5.12
CA ARG A 5 -12.44 -6.76 6.53
C ARG A 5 -11.20 -7.35 7.20
N LYS A 6 -10.51 -8.31 6.54
CA LYS A 6 -9.30 -8.93 7.09
C LYS A 6 -8.21 -7.88 7.32
N ILE A 7 -7.97 -7.00 6.35
CA ILE A 7 -7.00 -5.91 6.47
C ILE A 7 -7.30 -5.05 7.70
N MET A 8 -8.55 -4.68 7.91
CA MET A 8 -8.95 -3.89 9.08
C MET A 8 -8.74 -4.67 10.40
N MET A 9 -9.07 -5.96 10.41
CA MET A 9 -8.88 -6.81 11.59
C MET A 9 -7.40 -6.97 11.93
N ASP A 10 -6.56 -7.27 10.96
CA ASP A 10 -5.11 -7.41 11.14
C ASP A 10 -4.46 -6.10 11.60
N THR A 11 -4.93 -4.97 11.08
CA THR A 11 -4.48 -3.63 11.52
C THR A 11 -4.83 -3.38 12.98
N ARG A 12 -6.07 -3.66 13.38
CA ARG A 12 -6.52 -3.55 14.77
C ARG A 12 -5.71 -4.45 15.69
N ASP A 13 -5.57 -5.72 15.32
CA ASP A 13 -4.87 -6.71 16.15
C ASP A 13 -3.40 -6.32 16.36
N ARG A 14 -2.76 -5.79 15.30
CA ARG A 14 -1.40 -5.27 15.42
C ARG A 14 -1.33 -4.02 16.30
N MET A 15 -2.27 -3.13 16.19
CA MET A 15 -2.34 -1.94 17.03
C MET A 15 -2.50 -2.30 18.51
N GLU A 16 -3.33 -3.31 18.84
CA GLU A 16 -3.48 -3.81 20.20
C GLU A 16 -2.19 -4.46 20.74
N GLU A 17 -1.47 -5.21 19.92
CA GLU A 17 -0.18 -5.79 20.29
C GLU A 17 0.86 -4.74 20.61
N VAL A 18 0.97 -3.72 19.75
CA VAL A 18 1.87 -2.58 19.96
C VAL A 18 1.47 -1.84 21.23
N GLY A 19 0.18 -1.61 21.46
CA GLY A 19 -0.31 -0.99 22.69
C GLY A 19 0.10 -1.75 23.94
N ARG A 20 -0.13 -3.07 23.97
CA ARG A 20 0.29 -3.93 25.09
C ARG A 20 1.81 -3.93 25.30
N ASN A 21 2.58 -3.89 24.21
CA ASN A 21 4.04 -3.81 24.28
C ASN A 21 4.49 -2.49 24.94
N ILE A 22 3.90 -1.38 24.54
CA ILE A 22 4.17 -0.06 25.12
C ILE A 22 3.81 -0.01 26.60
N ASP A 23 2.65 -0.52 26.99
CA ASP A 23 2.20 -0.57 28.38
C ASP A 23 3.13 -1.42 29.26
N ALA A 24 3.58 -2.57 28.75
CA ALA A 24 4.50 -3.44 29.45
C ALA A 24 5.92 -2.86 29.60
N ASN A 25 6.31 -1.90 28.75
CA ASN A 25 7.64 -1.30 28.73
C ASN A 25 7.64 0.19 29.17
N GLN A 26 6.75 0.55 30.07
CA GLN A 26 6.70 1.89 30.70
C GLN A 26 6.56 3.04 29.68
N GLY A 27 5.74 2.85 28.64
CA GLY A 27 5.45 3.85 27.63
C GLY A 27 6.43 3.87 26.44
N THR A 28 7.34 2.91 26.35
CA THR A 28 8.31 2.82 25.26
C THR A 28 8.03 1.56 24.43
N PHE A 29 7.93 1.70 23.11
CA PHE A 29 7.82 0.53 22.23
C PHE A 29 9.16 -0.23 22.20
N LYS A 30 9.11 -1.51 22.48
CA LYS A 30 10.24 -2.42 22.30
C LYS A 30 10.03 -3.20 21.00
N ASP A 31 10.97 -3.07 20.08
CA ASP A 31 10.89 -3.75 18.79
C ASP A 31 10.73 -5.26 18.97
N ASP A 32 9.68 -5.81 18.38
CA ASP A 32 9.35 -7.23 18.40
C ASP A 32 9.65 -7.92 17.05
N GLY A 33 10.25 -7.19 16.10
CA GLY A 33 10.59 -7.68 14.78
C GLY A 33 9.38 -7.92 13.87
N LEU A 34 8.17 -7.52 14.28
CA LEU A 34 6.94 -7.70 13.54
C LEU A 34 6.43 -6.36 12.99
N SER A 35 6.03 -6.38 11.73
CA SER A 35 5.36 -5.24 11.09
C SER A 35 3.92 -5.59 10.69
N LEU A 36 3.17 -4.61 10.26
CA LEU A 36 1.84 -4.86 9.68
C LEU A 36 1.93 -5.71 8.40
N HIS A 37 3.03 -5.58 7.64
CA HIS A 37 3.31 -6.40 6.46
C HIS A 37 3.61 -7.88 6.76
N SER A 38 3.87 -8.24 8.00
CA SER A 38 3.97 -9.64 8.42
C SER A 38 2.61 -10.36 8.40
N ARG A 39 1.50 -9.62 8.43
CA ARG A 39 0.13 -10.13 8.46
C ARG A 39 -0.63 -9.91 7.15
N ILE A 40 -0.37 -8.78 6.50
CA ILE A 40 -1.02 -8.40 5.24
C ILE A 40 -0.01 -8.60 4.12
N THR A 41 -0.30 -9.54 3.23
CA THR A 41 0.61 -9.90 2.15
C THR A 41 0.65 -8.81 1.07
N GLU A 42 1.74 -8.78 0.34
CA GLU A 42 1.88 -7.86 -0.80
C GLU A 42 0.80 -8.12 -1.86
N GLU A 43 0.42 -9.38 -2.08
CA GLU A 43 -0.66 -9.72 -3.03
C GLU A 43 -2.01 -9.14 -2.60
N GLU A 44 -2.36 -9.24 -1.31
CA GLU A 44 -3.58 -8.63 -0.77
C GLU A 44 -3.54 -7.11 -0.96
N LEU A 45 -2.40 -6.50 -0.67
CA LEU A 45 -2.22 -5.07 -0.77
C LEU A 45 -2.41 -4.54 -2.19
N TRP A 46 -1.80 -5.22 -3.19
CA TRP A 46 -1.88 -4.81 -4.59
C TRP A 46 -3.11 -5.33 -5.33
N ALA A 47 -3.87 -6.24 -4.75
CA ALA A 47 -5.16 -6.67 -5.30
C ALA A 47 -6.27 -5.61 -5.18
N CYS A 48 -6.10 -4.63 -4.32
CA CYS A 48 -7.07 -3.53 -4.17
C CYS A 48 -7.03 -2.60 -5.38
N THR A 49 -8.18 -2.39 -6.03
CA THR A 49 -8.34 -1.48 -7.17
C THR A 49 -8.76 -0.06 -6.76
N THR A 50 -8.80 0.25 -5.47
CA THR A 50 -9.18 1.55 -4.92
C THR A 50 -10.59 2.04 -5.33
N CYS A 51 -11.51 1.11 -5.59
CA CYS A 51 -12.87 1.44 -6.05
C CYS A 51 -13.80 2.02 -4.97
N ASN A 52 -13.36 2.06 -3.70
CA ASN A 52 -14.13 2.56 -2.54
C ASN A 52 -15.45 1.83 -2.22
N ALA A 53 -15.77 0.74 -2.89
CA ALA A 53 -17.01 -0.01 -2.64
C ALA A 53 -17.11 -0.52 -1.19
N CYS A 54 -15.99 -0.94 -0.59
CA CYS A 54 -15.95 -1.38 0.81
C CYS A 54 -16.23 -0.24 1.79
N THR A 55 -15.72 0.96 1.55
CA THR A 55 -15.98 2.15 2.35
C THR A 55 -17.45 2.58 2.23
N GLN A 56 -17.97 2.60 1.00
CA GLN A 56 -19.37 2.96 0.75
C GLN A 56 -20.37 1.99 1.38
N ALA A 57 -20.05 0.67 1.37
CA ALA A 57 -20.91 -0.36 1.93
C ALA A 57 -20.83 -0.44 3.47
N CYS A 58 -19.88 0.24 4.11
CA CYS A 58 -19.68 0.17 5.55
C CYS A 58 -20.67 1.09 6.30
N PRO A 59 -21.55 0.53 7.16
CA PRO A 59 -22.53 1.33 7.88
C PRO A 59 -21.94 2.28 8.94
N VAL A 60 -20.67 2.09 9.28
CA VAL A 60 -19.93 2.89 10.27
C VAL A 60 -18.76 3.67 9.66
N ASN A 61 -18.72 3.78 8.34
CA ASN A 61 -17.75 4.56 7.58
C ASN A 61 -16.27 4.20 7.84
N ILE A 62 -15.98 2.91 8.05
CA ILE A 62 -14.60 2.46 8.09
C ILE A 62 -14.01 2.56 6.68
N ASP A 63 -12.81 3.12 6.57
CA ASP A 63 -12.10 3.32 5.30
C ASP A 63 -10.87 2.38 5.18
N PRO A 64 -11.05 1.16 4.65
CA PRO A 64 -9.93 0.25 4.40
C PRO A 64 -8.99 0.74 3.30
N VAL A 65 -9.51 1.52 2.34
CA VAL A 65 -8.72 2.00 1.20
C VAL A 65 -7.63 2.95 1.65
N ASN A 66 -7.93 3.85 2.59
CA ASN A 66 -6.93 4.75 3.15
C ASN A 66 -5.76 3.98 3.79
N ILE A 67 -6.05 2.96 4.59
CA ILE A 67 -5.03 2.11 5.22
C ILE A 67 -4.19 1.40 4.16
N ILE A 68 -4.82 0.83 3.13
CA ILE A 68 -4.12 0.19 2.02
C ILE A 68 -3.18 1.16 1.31
N MET A 69 -3.63 2.40 1.07
CA MET A 69 -2.82 3.42 0.41
C MET A 69 -1.62 3.84 1.26
N GLU A 70 -1.79 3.99 2.57
CA GLU A 70 -0.67 4.29 3.48
C GLU A 70 0.34 3.13 3.53
N MET A 71 -0.13 1.89 3.57
CA MET A 71 0.75 0.72 3.52
C MET A 71 1.53 0.64 2.19
N ARG A 72 0.88 0.92 1.05
CA ARG A 72 1.57 0.99 -0.25
C ARG A 72 2.61 2.09 -0.28
N ARG A 73 2.28 3.26 0.27
CA ARG A 73 3.20 4.39 0.36
C ARG A 73 4.43 4.02 1.18
N TYR A 74 4.25 3.41 2.33
CA TYR A 74 5.35 2.94 3.17
C TYR A 74 6.26 1.94 2.42
N LYS A 75 5.67 0.94 1.76
CA LYS A 75 6.45 -0.04 0.99
C LYS A 75 7.26 0.59 -0.13
N VAL A 76 6.70 1.52 -0.85
CA VAL A 76 7.36 2.15 -2.01
C VAL A 76 8.41 3.16 -1.55
N MET A 77 8.09 4.01 -0.57
CA MET A 77 8.93 5.15 -0.20
C MET A 77 9.95 4.82 0.88
N GLU A 78 9.61 3.96 1.85
CA GLU A 78 10.50 3.62 2.95
C GLU A 78 11.26 2.30 2.68
N GLU A 79 10.56 1.26 2.26
CA GLU A 79 11.18 -0.05 2.02
C GLU A 79 11.76 -0.18 0.61
N SER A 80 11.45 0.74 -0.32
CA SER A 80 11.80 0.66 -1.74
C SER A 80 11.44 -0.70 -2.36
N SER A 81 10.40 -1.33 -1.83
CA SER A 81 9.97 -2.68 -2.18
C SER A 81 8.71 -2.64 -3.02
N THR A 82 8.86 -2.97 -4.30
CA THR A 82 7.73 -3.10 -5.23
C THR A 82 7.96 -4.26 -6.20
N ARG A 83 6.88 -4.73 -6.82
CA ARG A 83 7.00 -5.71 -7.91
C ARG A 83 7.84 -5.13 -9.05
N PRO A 84 8.71 -5.91 -9.71
CA PRO A 84 9.59 -5.41 -10.77
C PRO A 84 8.87 -4.64 -11.88
N ALA A 85 7.67 -5.07 -12.27
CA ALA A 85 6.85 -4.39 -13.26
C ALA A 85 6.42 -2.97 -12.81
N LEU A 86 6.07 -2.80 -11.52
CA LEU A 86 5.73 -1.50 -10.95
C LEU A 86 6.95 -0.61 -10.82
N THR A 87 8.10 -1.15 -10.42
CA THR A 87 9.36 -0.41 -10.34
C THR A 87 9.72 0.19 -11.70
N GLY A 88 9.62 -0.61 -12.77
CA GLY A 88 9.85 -0.14 -14.13
C GLY A 88 8.88 0.99 -14.53
N MET A 89 7.62 0.83 -14.22
CA MET A 89 6.60 1.85 -14.49
C MET A 89 6.87 3.15 -13.70
N PHE A 90 7.20 3.07 -12.42
CA PHE A 90 7.50 4.24 -11.57
C PHE A 90 8.72 5.01 -12.10
N ASN A 91 9.80 4.31 -12.44
CA ASN A 91 10.98 4.94 -13.03
C ASN A 91 10.65 5.63 -14.36
N ASN A 92 9.83 5.01 -15.20
CA ASN A 92 9.42 5.61 -16.47
C ASN A 92 8.52 6.84 -16.24
N VAL A 93 7.58 6.79 -15.32
CA VAL A 93 6.73 7.94 -14.99
C VAL A 93 7.56 9.09 -14.43
N GLU A 94 8.52 8.81 -13.56
CA GLU A 94 9.41 9.82 -12.97
C GLU A 94 10.29 10.49 -14.03
N ASN A 95 10.93 9.71 -14.89
CA ASN A 95 11.90 10.22 -15.86
C ASN A 95 11.29 10.71 -17.17
N ASN A 96 10.20 10.11 -17.64
CA ASN A 96 9.61 10.37 -18.96
C ASN A 96 8.19 10.93 -18.87
N GLY A 97 7.58 10.99 -17.68
CA GLY A 97 6.18 11.39 -17.51
C GLY A 97 5.16 10.42 -18.13
N ALA A 98 5.58 9.17 -18.41
CA ALA A 98 4.75 8.13 -19.01
C ALA A 98 5.16 6.75 -18.48
N PRO A 99 4.28 5.73 -18.46
CA PRO A 99 4.60 4.41 -17.91
C PRO A 99 5.55 3.57 -18.79
N TRP A 100 5.98 4.06 -19.93
CA TRP A 100 6.91 3.41 -20.86
C TRP A 100 8.19 4.22 -21.08
N ALA A 101 9.22 3.56 -21.60
CA ALA A 101 10.56 4.10 -21.74
C ALA A 101 10.76 4.95 -23.02
N PHE A 102 9.76 5.74 -23.40
CA PHE A 102 9.85 6.67 -24.54
C PHE A 102 9.85 8.12 -24.06
N GLY A 103 10.64 8.97 -24.71
CA GLY A 103 10.69 10.39 -24.40
C GLY A 103 9.36 11.11 -24.66
N PRO A 104 9.14 12.27 -24.03
CA PRO A 104 7.91 13.05 -24.20
C PRO A 104 7.64 13.47 -25.67
N ASP A 105 8.68 13.62 -26.47
CA ASP A 105 8.64 13.92 -27.91
C ASP A 105 7.93 12.84 -28.73
N GLN A 106 7.97 11.59 -28.26
CA GLN A 106 7.36 10.46 -28.92
C GLN A 106 5.88 10.25 -28.58
N ARG A 107 5.37 11.04 -27.67
CA ARG A 107 4.00 10.88 -27.15
C ARG A 107 2.91 11.02 -28.23
N MET A 108 3.17 11.81 -29.27
CA MET A 108 2.24 12.07 -30.36
C MET A 108 2.50 11.27 -31.64
N LYS A 109 3.53 10.42 -31.68
CA LYS A 109 3.88 9.64 -32.87
C LYS A 109 2.78 8.74 -33.41
N TRP A 110 1.86 8.31 -32.57
CA TRP A 110 0.69 7.53 -32.97
C TRP A 110 -0.26 8.29 -33.91
N THR A 111 -0.16 9.62 -33.96
CA THR A 111 -0.97 10.47 -34.87
C THR A 111 -0.37 10.58 -36.27
N GLU A 112 0.88 10.15 -36.44
CA GLU A 112 1.64 10.27 -37.70
C GLU A 112 1.64 8.96 -38.51
N ALA A 113 0.86 7.95 -38.09
CA ALA A 113 0.80 6.64 -38.73
C ALA A 113 -0.11 6.62 -39.96
#